data_466bd3da2cbb53209e190c3c708f68f7
#
_entry.id   466bd3da2cbb53209e190c3c708f68f7
#
_cell.length_a   1.000
_cell.length_b   1.000
_cell.length_c   1.000
_cell.angle_alpha   90.00
_cell.angle_beta   90.00
_cell.angle_gamma   90.00
#
_symmetry.space_group_name_H-M   'P 1'
#
loop_
_entity.id
_entity.type
_entity.pdbx_description
1 polymer ?
#
loop_
_entity_poly.entity_id
_entity_poly.type
_entity_poly.pdbx_seq_one_letter_code
_entity_poly.pdbx_strand_id
1 'polypeptide(L)'
;MPKLLLNMEVKDWDVFNKTYVLGDNTNRENAGIKKIFIGHEEDKPNKVHAIFDIPHTNAMREYMDNPKAKQMAQESGIKFETLFGVVCKD
;
A
#
# COMPACT_ATOMS: atom_id res chain seq x y z
N MET A 1 -16.96 -2.43 -6.11
CA MET A 1 -16.04 -1.40 -5.60
C MET A 1 -14.81 -1.35 -6.51
N PRO A 2 -14.26 -0.18 -6.77
CA PRO A 2 -13.03 -0.12 -7.55
C PRO A 2 -11.87 -0.82 -6.84
N LYS A 3 -10.90 -1.24 -7.61
CA LYS A 3 -9.69 -1.88 -7.13
C LYS A 3 -8.50 -0.96 -7.38
N LEU A 4 -7.61 -0.87 -6.41
CA LEU A 4 -6.36 -0.15 -6.56
C LEU A 4 -5.24 -1.18 -6.70
N LEU A 5 -4.51 -1.10 -7.80
CA LEU A 5 -3.33 -1.96 -8.04
C LEU A 5 -2.10 -1.10 -7.88
N LEU A 6 -1.19 -1.52 -7.00
CA LEU A 6 0.05 -0.79 -6.72
C LEU A 6 1.26 -1.66 -7.02
N ASN A 7 2.29 -1.01 -7.57
CA ASN A 7 3.63 -1.58 -7.70
C ASN A 7 4.60 -0.63 -7.04
N MET A 8 5.59 -1.15 -6.33
CA MET A 8 6.60 -0.33 -5.69
C MET A 8 7.84 -1.13 -5.37
N GLU A 9 8.95 -0.44 -5.12
CA GLU A 9 10.13 -1.05 -4.54
C GLU A 9 10.24 -0.61 -3.08
N VAL A 10 10.70 -1.53 -2.24
CA VAL A 10 10.93 -1.25 -0.84
C VAL A 10 12.39 -1.59 -0.50
N LYS A 11 12.90 -0.98 0.57
CA LYS A 11 14.29 -1.21 1.00
C LYS A 11 14.46 -2.60 1.60
N ASP A 12 13.46 -3.08 2.34
CA ASP A 12 13.51 -4.34 3.06
C ASP A 12 12.08 -4.86 3.23
N TRP A 13 11.81 -6.06 2.71
CA TRP A 13 10.47 -6.65 2.79
C TRP A 13 10.00 -6.87 4.23
N ASP A 14 10.89 -7.35 5.11
CA ASP A 14 10.48 -7.66 6.49
C ASP A 14 10.05 -6.41 7.24
N VAL A 15 10.79 -5.31 7.07
CA VAL A 15 10.43 -4.01 7.66
C VAL A 15 9.11 -3.50 7.06
N PHE A 16 8.98 -3.58 5.75
CA PHE A 16 7.76 -3.15 5.06
C PHE A 16 6.55 -3.96 5.53
N ASN A 17 6.69 -5.28 5.60
CA ASN A 17 5.60 -6.15 6.02
C ASN A 17 5.15 -5.83 7.45
N LYS A 18 6.10 -5.69 8.37
CA LYS A 18 5.80 -5.40 9.77
C LYS A 18 5.17 -4.03 9.95
N THR A 19 5.72 -3.03 9.29
CA THR A 19 5.32 -1.62 9.51
C THR A 19 4.09 -1.25 8.71
N TYR A 20 4.09 -1.53 7.41
CA TYR A 20 3.01 -1.11 6.53
C TYR A 20 1.90 -2.15 6.43
N VAL A 21 2.24 -3.38 6.07
CA VAL A 21 1.22 -4.41 5.80
C VAL A 21 0.45 -4.73 7.08
N LEU A 22 1.15 -5.05 8.14
CA LEU A 22 0.52 -5.44 9.40
C LEU A 22 0.26 -4.23 10.30
N GLY A 23 1.25 -3.36 10.45
CA GLY A 23 1.18 -2.26 11.41
C GLY A 23 0.14 -1.20 11.06
N ASP A 24 -0.14 -0.99 9.78
CA ASP A 24 -1.07 0.05 9.34
C ASP A 24 -2.39 -0.51 8.80
N ASN A 25 -2.60 -1.81 8.88
CA ASN A 25 -3.78 -2.45 8.30
C ASN A 25 -5.10 -1.94 8.91
N THR A 26 -5.16 -1.85 10.23
CA THR A 26 -6.37 -1.38 10.92
C THR A 26 -6.74 0.04 10.50
N ASN A 27 -5.75 0.91 10.38
CA ASN A 27 -5.98 2.29 9.98
C ASN A 27 -6.54 2.37 8.55
N ARG A 28 -6.01 1.55 7.63
CA ARG A 28 -6.53 1.50 6.26
C ARG A 28 -7.96 0.97 6.23
N GLU A 29 -8.25 -0.09 7.00
CA GLU A 29 -9.60 -0.65 7.06
C GLU A 29 -10.60 0.37 7.59
N ASN A 30 -10.21 1.16 8.60
CA ASN A 30 -11.04 2.23 9.12
C ASN A 30 -11.34 3.31 8.08
N ALA A 31 -10.47 3.46 7.10
CA ALA A 31 -10.68 4.37 5.97
C ALA A 31 -11.42 3.70 4.80
N GLY A 32 -11.86 2.47 4.97
CA GLY A 32 -12.56 1.72 3.93
C GLY A 32 -11.65 1.05 2.90
N ILE A 33 -10.35 1.06 3.13
CA ILE A 33 -9.36 0.49 2.22
C ILE A 33 -9.03 -0.92 2.70
N LYS A 34 -9.48 -1.93 1.95
CA LYS A 34 -9.33 -3.33 2.34
C LYS A 34 -8.28 -4.03 1.50
N LYS A 35 -7.33 -4.65 2.16
CA LYS A 35 -6.31 -5.44 1.48
C LYS A 35 -6.94 -6.69 0.86
N ILE A 36 -6.70 -6.86 -0.45
CA ILE A 36 -6.98 -8.12 -1.13
C ILE A 36 -5.71 -8.94 -1.16
N PHE A 37 -4.59 -8.31 -1.52
CA PHE A 37 -3.29 -8.97 -1.60
C PHE A 37 -2.17 -7.95 -1.45
N ILE A 38 -1.14 -8.30 -0.71
CA ILE A 38 0.14 -7.60 -0.70
C ILE A 38 1.23 -8.66 -0.64
N GLY A 39 2.13 -8.63 -1.61
CA GLY A 39 3.24 -9.58 -1.65
C GLY A 39 4.39 -9.04 -2.47
N HIS A 40 5.43 -9.84 -2.60
CA HIS A 40 6.60 -9.47 -3.38
C HIS A 40 6.84 -10.51 -4.47
N GLU A 41 7.63 -10.14 -5.48
CA GLU A 41 8.01 -11.07 -6.53
C GLU A 41 8.87 -12.18 -5.95
N GLU A 42 8.71 -13.41 -6.48
CA GLU A 42 9.34 -14.60 -5.93
C GLU A 42 10.85 -14.46 -5.75
N ASP A 43 11.54 -13.96 -6.79
CA ASP A 43 13.00 -13.83 -6.79
C ASP A 43 13.50 -12.44 -6.41
N LYS A 44 12.58 -11.49 -6.16
CA LYS A 44 12.93 -10.10 -5.90
C LYS A 44 12.10 -9.55 -4.75
N PRO A 45 12.50 -9.82 -3.50
CA PRO A 45 11.71 -9.42 -2.33
C PRO A 45 11.58 -7.91 -2.14
N ASN A 46 12.35 -7.11 -2.87
CA ASN A 46 12.21 -5.66 -2.86
C ASN A 46 11.08 -5.16 -3.76
N LYS A 47 10.61 -5.99 -4.70
CA LYS A 47 9.55 -5.60 -5.63
C LYS A 47 8.20 -6.07 -5.12
N VAL A 48 7.37 -5.11 -4.73
CA VAL A 48 6.10 -5.34 -4.06
C VAL A 48 4.94 -5.03 -4.98
N HIS A 49 3.93 -5.88 -4.92
CA HIS A 49 2.67 -5.70 -5.63
C HIS A 49 1.54 -5.77 -4.63
N ALA A 50 0.54 -4.92 -4.79
CA ALA A 50 -0.59 -4.87 -3.88
C ALA A 50 -1.89 -4.63 -4.62
N ILE A 51 -2.97 -5.21 -4.07
CA ILE A 51 -4.33 -4.99 -4.55
C ILE A 51 -5.19 -4.64 -3.35
N PHE A 52 -5.93 -3.53 -3.45
CA PHE A 52 -6.87 -3.11 -2.42
C PHE A 52 -8.26 -2.90 -3.01
N ASP A 53 -9.28 -3.24 -2.24
CA ASP A 53 -10.63 -2.70 -2.45
C ASP A 53 -10.67 -1.30 -1.87
N ILE A 54 -11.19 -0.35 -2.63
CA ILE A 54 -11.30 1.04 -2.17
C ILE A 54 -12.74 1.53 -2.34
N PRO A 55 -13.21 2.42 -1.44
CA PRO A 55 -14.60 2.90 -1.50
C PRO A 55 -14.86 3.85 -2.68
N HIS A 56 -13.82 4.55 -3.13
CA HIS A 56 -13.90 5.43 -4.30
C HIS A 56 -12.49 5.67 -4.83
N THR A 57 -12.41 6.25 -6.03
CA THR A 57 -11.15 6.39 -6.78
C THR A 57 -10.02 7.09 -6.00
N ASN A 58 -10.35 8.10 -5.20
CA ASN A 58 -9.34 8.90 -4.50
C ASN A 58 -9.09 8.48 -3.06
N ALA A 59 -9.65 7.34 -2.64
CA ALA A 59 -9.58 6.92 -1.23
C ALA A 59 -8.16 6.79 -0.69
N MET A 60 -7.26 6.18 -1.45
CA MET A 60 -5.88 6.00 -0.99
C MET A 60 -5.14 7.34 -0.92
N ARG A 61 -5.38 8.24 -1.87
CA ARG A 61 -4.78 9.57 -1.85
C ARG A 61 -5.22 10.34 -0.61
N GLU A 62 -6.51 10.31 -0.32
CA GLU A 62 -7.06 10.99 0.86
C GLU A 62 -6.50 10.39 2.14
N TYR A 63 -6.40 9.08 2.19
CA TYR A 63 -5.79 8.39 3.34
C TYR A 63 -4.34 8.82 3.54
N MET A 64 -3.58 8.88 2.46
CA MET A 64 -2.16 9.25 2.51
C MET A 64 -1.93 10.74 2.81
N ASP A 65 -2.95 11.58 2.76
CA ASP A 65 -2.85 12.97 3.21
C ASP A 65 -2.78 13.07 4.73
N ASN A 66 -3.16 12.02 5.44
CA ASN A 66 -3.03 11.97 6.89
C ASN A 66 -1.55 11.89 7.27
N PRO A 67 -1.04 12.80 8.15
CA PRO A 67 0.37 12.79 8.53
C PRO A 67 0.85 11.47 9.12
N LYS A 68 0.00 10.79 9.88
CA LYS A 68 0.36 9.50 10.48
C LYS A 68 0.52 8.42 9.41
N ALA A 69 -0.36 8.40 8.42
CA ALA A 69 -0.24 7.46 7.31
C ALA A 69 1.04 7.70 6.50
N LYS A 70 1.38 8.97 6.26
CA LYS A 70 2.64 9.32 5.60
C LYS A 70 3.85 8.85 6.38
N GLN A 71 3.83 9.06 7.71
CA GLN A 71 4.91 8.63 8.58
C GLN A 71 5.10 7.12 8.52
N MET A 72 4.03 6.36 8.61
CA MET A 72 4.09 4.90 8.55
C MET A 72 4.65 4.43 7.20
N ALA A 73 4.23 5.05 6.12
CA ALA A 73 4.75 4.71 4.79
C ALA A 73 6.25 5.01 4.67
N GLN A 74 6.69 6.14 5.20
CA GLN A 74 8.11 6.49 5.21
C GLN A 74 8.93 5.50 6.03
N GLU A 75 8.46 5.14 7.22
CA GLU A 75 9.13 4.20 8.10
C GLU A 75 9.17 2.79 7.52
N SER A 76 8.23 2.46 6.65
CA SER A 76 8.17 1.13 6.03
C SER A 76 9.23 0.91 4.95
N GLY A 77 9.96 1.96 4.56
CA GLY A 77 11.02 1.87 3.57
C GLY A 77 10.56 1.87 2.12
N ILE A 78 9.35 2.36 1.85
CA ILE A 78 8.88 2.51 0.47
C ILE A 78 9.77 3.51 -0.27
N LYS A 79 10.22 3.11 -1.47
CA LYS A 79 10.91 4.03 -2.38
C LYS A 79 9.84 4.73 -3.22
N PHE A 80 9.43 5.92 -2.78
CA PHE A 80 8.28 6.61 -3.36
C PHE A 80 8.43 6.92 -4.84
N GLU A 81 9.65 7.12 -5.31
CA GLU A 81 9.92 7.36 -6.73
C GLU A 81 9.58 6.16 -7.62
N THR A 82 9.43 4.98 -7.03
CA THR A 82 9.07 3.76 -7.75
C THR A 82 7.59 3.43 -7.65
N LEU A 83 6.85 4.17 -6.83
CA LEU A 83 5.45 3.87 -6.56
C LEU A 83 4.59 4.20 -7.78
N PHE A 84 3.88 3.20 -8.26
CA PHE A 84 2.97 3.33 -9.39
C PHE A 84 1.64 2.68 -9.04
N GLY A 85 0.55 3.38 -9.29
CA GLY A 85 -0.77 2.85 -8.99
C GLY A 85 -1.75 3.10 -10.12
N VAL A 86 -2.69 2.16 -10.25
CA VAL A 86 -3.77 2.29 -11.23
C VAL A 86 -5.07 1.85 -10.58
N VAL A 87 -6.15 2.58 -10.84
CA VAL A 87 -7.48 2.23 -10.35
C VAL A 87 -8.23 1.52 -11.46
N CYS A 88 -8.75 0.35 -11.15
CA CYS A 88 -9.52 -0.46 -12.08
C CYS A 88 -10.95 -0.60 -11.58
N LYS A 89 -11.89 -0.63 -12.52
CA LYS A 89 -13.31 -0.89 -12.25
C LYS A 89 -13.74 -2.08 -13.09
N ASP A 90 -14.60 -2.91 -12.52
CA ASP A 90 -15.24 -4.01 -13.23
C ASP A 90 -16.63 -3.65 -13.72
#